data_920688629e5ee5c8fc648f65b06b13ea
#
_entry.id   920688629e5ee5c8fc648f65b06b13ea
#
_cell.length_a   1.000
_cell.length_b   1.000
_cell.length_c   1.000
_cell.angle_alpha   90.00
_cell.angle_beta   90.00
_cell.angle_gamma   90.00
#
_symmetry.space_group_name_H-M   'P 1'
#
loop_
_entity.id
_entity.type
_entity.pdbx_description
1 polymer ?
#
loop_
_entity_poly.entity_id
_entity_poly.type
_entity_poly.pdbx_seq_one_letter_code
_entity_poly.pdbx_strand_id
1 'polypeptide(L)'
;VDHGKTSLLDHVRSLGIESRSSVMDREAGGITQHIGATEVPAKILNELCSELLRGKIFDSPGLLFIDTPGHQSFSALRSRGGSLADIAILIVDITEGCKPQTIESMRILKESKTPFVIAANKVDRIHGWSASPGRSMAHSLQDQSKDAMSLFEQKYWKLVGQFAEHGFNIERYDKVKDFTKDIAVVPISAREGEGIQDLVAVVIGLAE
;
A
#
# COMPACT_ATOMS: atom_id res chain seq x y z
N VAL A 1 -7.26 -10.19 8.03
CA VAL A 1 -8.22 -10.64 7.01
C VAL A 1 -9.11 -9.44 6.73
N ASP A 2 -9.41 -9.09 5.48
CA ASP A 2 -10.37 -8.06 5.00
C ASP A 2 -9.91 -6.61 4.82
N HIS A 3 -8.64 -6.26 5.02
CA HIS A 3 -8.15 -4.91 4.70
C HIS A 3 -7.92 -4.68 3.19
N GLY A 4 -8.10 -5.72 2.35
CA GLY A 4 -7.99 -5.65 0.89
C GLY A 4 -6.59 -5.96 0.35
N LYS A 5 -5.79 -6.76 1.06
CA LYS A 5 -4.48 -7.22 0.61
C LYS A 5 -4.58 -7.97 -0.73
N THR A 6 -5.48 -8.94 -0.82
CA THR A 6 -5.70 -9.73 -2.04
C THR A 6 -6.11 -8.83 -3.21
N SER A 7 -7.02 -7.88 -2.98
CA SER A 7 -7.47 -6.95 -4.03
C SER A 7 -6.34 -6.05 -4.55
N LEU A 8 -5.45 -5.58 -3.65
CA LEU A 8 -4.27 -4.81 -4.04
C LEU A 8 -3.31 -5.66 -4.88
N LEU A 9 -3.06 -6.90 -4.44
CA LEU A 9 -2.18 -7.83 -5.16
C LEU A 9 -2.75 -8.23 -6.52
N ASP A 10 -4.06 -8.44 -6.61
CA ASP A 10 -4.71 -8.74 -7.88
C ASP A 10 -4.59 -7.55 -8.84
N HIS A 11 -4.70 -6.33 -8.34
CA HIS A 11 -4.47 -5.14 -9.14
C HIS A 11 -3.01 -5.03 -9.59
N VAL A 12 -2.05 -5.22 -8.70
CA VAL A 12 -0.62 -5.24 -9.04
C VAL A 12 -0.29 -6.36 -10.03
N ARG A 13 -0.87 -7.54 -9.86
CA ARG A 13 -0.73 -8.65 -10.80
C ARG A 13 -1.28 -8.31 -12.18
N SER A 14 -2.41 -7.63 -12.25
CA SER A 14 -2.97 -7.20 -13.54
C SER A 14 -2.05 -6.25 -14.30
N LEU A 15 -1.27 -5.43 -13.62
CA LEU A 15 -0.25 -4.57 -14.22
C LEU A 15 0.94 -5.38 -14.77
N GLY A 16 1.29 -6.51 -14.12
CA GLY A 16 2.40 -7.38 -14.51
C GLY A 16 2.06 -8.38 -15.62
N ILE A 17 0.78 -8.67 -15.87
CA ILE A 17 0.32 -9.76 -16.76
C ILE A 17 0.52 -9.47 -18.26
N GLU A 18 0.77 -8.24 -18.67
CA GLU A 18 1.15 -8.00 -20.08
C GLU A 18 2.49 -8.64 -20.49
N SER A 19 3.24 -9.24 -19.56
CA SER A 19 4.54 -9.81 -19.87
C SER A 19 4.78 -11.29 -19.59
N ARG A 20 3.82 -12.10 -19.12
CA ARG A 20 3.89 -13.60 -19.17
C ARG A 20 2.74 -14.28 -18.44
N SER A 21 2.16 -15.28 -19.11
CA SER A 21 1.26 -16.29 -18.54
C SER A 21 1.89 -16.97 -17.33
N SER A 22 1.47 -16.64 -16.12
CA SER A 22 1.77 -17.42 -14.93
C SER A 22 0.48 -17.96 -14.33
N VAL A 23 0.54 -19.23 -14.01
CA VAL A 23 -0.48 -20.10 -13.45
C VAL A 23 -1.28 -19.40 -12.37
N MET A 24 -2.56 -19.13 -12.65
CA MET A 24 -3.54 -18.68 -11.66
C MET A 24 -3.91 -19.86 -10.78
N ASP A 25 -3.26 -19.99 -9.63
CA ASP A 25 -3.84 -20.76 -8.54
C ASP A 25 -4.97 -19.92 -7.92
N ARG A 26 -6.20 -20.25 -8.28
CA ARG A 26 -7.39 -19.72 -7.64
C ARG A 26 -7.45 -20.27 -6.22
N GLU A 27 -7.05 -19.47 -5.25
CA GLU A 27 -7.25 -19.79 -3.84
C GLU A 27 -8.75 -19.76 -3.52
N ALA A 28 -9.29 -20.92 -3.17
CA ALA A 28 -10.66 -21.05 -2.69
C ALA A 28 -10.77 -20.36 -1.32
N GLY A 29 -11.63 -19.34 -1.22
CA GLY A 29 -11.95 -18.69 0.05
C GLY A 29 -11.36 -17.28 0.29
N GLY A 30 -10.63 -16.69 -0.67
CA GLY A 30 -10.15 -15.30 -0.55
C GLY A 30 -9.13 -15.04 0.56
N ILE A 31 -8.49 -16.09 1.08
CA ILE A 31 -7.45 -16.01 2.13
C ILE A 31 -6.16 -16.54 1.53
N THR A 32 -5.11 -15.69 1.51
CA THR A 32 -3.78 -16.10 1.05
C THR A 32 -3.18 -17.13 2.01
N GLN A 33 -2.99 -18.35 1.54
CA GLN A 33 -2.43 -19.47 2.32
C GLN A 33 -0.98 -19.81 1.93
N HIS A 34 -0.51 -19.34 0.78
CA HIS A 34 0.84 -19.56 0.28
C HIS A 34 1.57 -18.24 0.08
N ILE A 35 2.91 -18.26 0.19
CA ILE A 35 3.75 -17.12 -0.17
C ILE A 35 3.71 -17.00 -1.69
N GLY A 36 3.13 -15.91 -2.20
CA GLY A 36 3.15 -15.55 -3.60
C GLY A 36 4.23 -14.50 -3.87
N ALA A 37 4.83 -14.54 -5.05
CA ALA A 37 5.73 -13.50 -5.52
C ALA A 37 5.25 -13.01 -6.88
N THR A 38 5.18 -11.69 -7.05
CA THR A 38 4.77 -11.04 -8.31
C THR A 38 5.83 -10.03 -8.70
N GLU A 39 6.46 -10.22 -9.84
CA GLU A 39 7.41 -9.28 -10.41
C GLU A 39 6.68 -8.27 -11.30
N VAL A 40 6.97 -6.99 -11.09
CA VAL A 40 6.51 -5.89 -11.95
C VAL A 40 7.75 -5.24 -12.58
N PRO A 41 7.98 -5.40 -13.88
CA PRO A 41 9.15 -4.84 -14.57
C PRO A 41 9.20 -3.31 -14.51
N ALA A 42 10.41 -2.75 -14.51
CA ALA A 42 10.63 -1.30 -14.45
C ALA A 42 9.91 -0.55 -15.58
N LYS A 43 9.80 -1.13 -16.78
CA LYS A 43 9.07 -0.52 -17.88
C LYS A 43 7.62 -0.20 -17.51
N ILE A 44 6.92 -1.17 -16.92
CA ILE A 44 5.51 -1.01 -16.48
C ILE A 44 5.41 0.00 -15.35
N LEU A 45 6.35 -0.03 -14.39
CA LEU A 45 6.41 0.92 -13.30
C LEU A 45 6.62 2.35 -13.77
N ASN A 46 7.52 2.55 -14.73
CA ASN A 46 7.79 3.86 -15.33
C ASN A 46 6.57 4.38 -16.12
N GLU A 47 5.88 3.53 -16.85
CA GLU A 47 4.64 3.89 -17.56
C GLU A 47 3.53 4.27 -16.58
N LEU A 48 3.31 3.45 -15.55
CA LEU A 48 2.28 3.66 -14.54
C LEU A 48 2.50 4.95 -13.74
N CYS A 49 3.74 5.23 -13.37
CA CYS A 49 4.11 6.35 -12.50
C CYS A 49 4.65 7.55 -13.27
N SER A 50 4.56 7.58 -14.60
CA SER A 50 5.19 8.60 -15.46
C SER A 50 4.88 10.04 -15.05
N GLU A 51 3.63 10.34 -14.71
CA GLU A 51 3.20 11.67 -14.25
C GLU A 51 3.75 12.02 -12.86
N LEU A 52 3.84 11.01 -11.96
CA LEU A 52 4.25 11.21 -10.58
C LEU A 52 5.77 11.28 -10.43
N LEU A 53 6.52 10.55 -11.25
CA LEU A 53 7.98 10.56 -11.26
C LEU A 53 8.59 11.84 -11.87
N ARG A 54 7.77 12.73 -12.45
CA ARG A 54 8.19 14.04 -12.98
C ARG A 54 9.41 13.96 -13.92
N GLY A 55 9.44 12.93 -14.77
CA GLY A 55 10.54 12.73 -15.74
C GLY A 55 11.75 12.00 -15.18
N LYS A 56 11.75 11.58 -13.93
CA LYS A 56 12.72 10.62 -13.42
C LYS A 56 12.36 9.22 -13.95
N ILE A 57 13.37 8.43 -14.20
CA ILE A 57 13.22 7.03 -14.65
C ILE A 57 13.70 6.15 -13.50
N PHE A 58 12.89 5.19 -13.10
CA PHE A 58 13.29 4.14 -12.19
C PHE A 58 14.27 3.20 -12.92
N ASP A 59 15.51 3.17 -12.46
CA ASP A 59 16.64 2.47 -13.13
C ASP A 59 16.92 1.07 -12.54
N SER A 60 16.03 0.54 -11.73
CA SER A 60 16.11 -0.84 -11.23
C SER A 60 15.39 -1.81 -12.19
N PRO A 61 15.72 -3.11 -12.19
CA PRO A 61 15.04 -4.10 -13.06
C PRO A 61 13.51 -4.15 -12.88
N GLY A 62 13.02 -3.85 -11.70
CA GLY A 62 11.61 -3.88 -11.34
C GLY A 62 11.39 -4.00 -9.84
N LEU A 63 10.15 -4.21 -9.44
CA LEU A 63 9.76 -4.49 -8.06
C LEU A 63 9.23 -5.92 -7.94
N LEU A 64 9.70 -6.64 -6.93
CA LEU A 64 9.17 -7.94 -6.55
C LEU A 64 8.23 -7.78 -5.36
N PHE A 65 6.94 -7.96 -5.60
CA PHE A 65 5.93 -7.96 -4.54
C PHE A 65 5.83 -9.37 -3.95
N ILE A 66 6.09 -9.49 -2.65
CA ILE A 66 6.00 -10.74 -1.92
C ILE A 66 4.75 -10.72 -1.06
N ASP A 67 3.80 -11.59 -1.38
CA ASP A 67 2.60 -11.77 -0.58
C ASP A 67 2.89 -12.66 0.61
N THR A 68 2.62 -12.14 1.80
CA THR A 68 2.77 -12.90 3.04
C THR A 68 1.41 -13.36 3.52
N PRO A 69 1.16 -14.67 3.69
CA PRO A 69 -0.03 -15.14 4.37
C PRO A 69 -0.11 -14.50 5.76
N GLY A 70 -1.34 -14.19 6.24
CA GLY A 70 -1.53 -13.51 7.51
C GLY A 70 -0.77 -14.16 8.68
N HIS A 71 -0.67 -13.47 9.80
CA HIS A 71 -0.14 -13.80 11.13
C HIS A 71 1.06 -14.76 11.29
N GLN A 72 1.07 -15.94 10.66
CA GLN A 72 2.07 -16.98 10.92
C GLN A 72 3.35 -16.85 10.08
N SER A 73 3.30 -16.13 8.97
CA SER A 73 4.42 -16.10 8.02
C SER A 73 5.49 -15.08 8.36
N PHE A 74 5.14 -14.00 9.02
CA PHE A 74 6.14 -13.03 9.50
C PHE A 74 7.10 -13.61 10.54
N SER A 75 6.64 -14.51 11.41
CA SER A 75 7.50 -15.19 12.38
C SER A 75 8.43 -16.21 11.73
N ALA A 76 7.94 -16.95 10.73
CA ALA A 76 8.75 -17.93 10.00
C ALA A 76 9.81 -17.28 9.10
N LEU A 77 9.53 -16.08 8.58
CA LEU A 77 10.47 -15.33 7.73
C LEU A 77 11.62 -14.70 8.55
N ARG A 78 11.37 -14.35 9.81
CA ARG A 78 12.40 -13.89 10.75
C ARG A 78 13.43 -14.96 11.13
N SER A 79 13.03 -16.22 11.20
CA SER A 79 13.90 -17.30 11.66
C SER A 79 15.08 -17.59 10.73
N ARG A 80 15.12 -16.98 9.54
CA ARG A 80 16.20 -17.14 8.56
C ARG A 80 17.22 -16.00 8.50
N GLY A 81 17.20 -15.05 9.46
CA GLY A 81 18.32 -14.13 9.69
C GLY A 81 18.47 -12.96 8.73
N GLY A 82 17.41 -12.56 8.01
CA GLY A 82 17.42 -11.40 7.13
C GLY A 82 16.06 -10.73 6.99
N SER A 83 16.03 -9.45 6.61
CA SER A 83 14.80 -8.81 6.12
C SER A 83 14.39 -9.50 4.82
N LEU A 84 13.13 -9.95 4.72
CA LEU A 84 12.65 -10.59 3.50
C LEU A 84 12.37 -9.56 2.40
N ALA A 85 12.13 -8.32 2.78
CA ALA A 85 11.80 -7.23 1.89
C ALA A 85 12.56 -5.98 2.31
N ASP A 86 12.95 -5.19 1.33
CA ASP A 86 13.60 -3.89 1.56
C ASP A 86 12.59 -2.87 2.09
N ILE A 87 11.34 -2.96 1.64
CA ILE A 87 10.23 -2.08 2.04
C ILE A 87 8.97 -2.92 2.23
N ALA A 88 8.18 -2.60 3.25
CA ALA A 88 6.89 -3.23 3.47
C ALA A 88 5.73 -2.28 3.13
N ILE A 89 4.63 -2.84 2.65
CA ILE A 89 3.35 -2.11 2.49
C ILE A 89 2.39 -2.61 3.58
N LEU A 90 2.06 -1.74 4.52
CA LEU A 90 1.07 -2.02 5.56
C LEU A 90 -0.31 -1.56 5.11
N ILE A 91 -1.20 -2.50 4.85
CA ILE A 91 -2.55 -2.19 4.37
C ILE A 91 -3.51 -2.05 5.55
N VAL A 92 -4.21 -0.93 5.62
CA VAL A 92 -5.18 -0.61 6.66
C VAL A 92 -6.50 -0.18 6.03
N ASP A 93 -7.62 -0.71 6.50
CA ASP A 93 -8.94 -0.21 6.13
C ASP A 93 -9.19 1.14 6.80
N ILE A 94 -9.25 2.22 6.03
CA ILE A 94 -9.43 3.58 6.55
C ILE A 94 -10.76 3.76 7.29
N THR A 95 -11.77 2.94 6.97
CA THR A 95 -13.09 3.02 7.60
C THR A 95 -13.11 2.38 8.99
N GLU A 96 -12.30 1.37 9.22
CA GLU A 96 -12.21 0.63 10.47
C GLU A 96 -11.05 1.09 11.36
N GLY A 97 -9.91 1.47 10.76
CA GLY A 97 -8.68 1.84 11.45
C GLY A 97 -7.84 0.63 11.84
N CYS A 98 -6.95 0.80 12.83
CA CYS A 98 -6.05 -0.25 13.27
C CYS A 98 -6.80 -1.36 14.00
N LYS A 99 -6.59 -2.60 13.56
CA LYS A 99 -7.03 -3.83 14.22
C LYS A 99 -5.86 -4.49 14.98
N PRO A 100 -6.11 -5.45 15.87
CA PRO A 100 -5.04 -6.15 16.59
C PRO A 100 -3.93 -6.70 15.66
N GLN A 101 -4.31 -7.19 14.48
CA GLN A 101 -3.37 -7.67 13.47
C GLN A 101 -2.51 -6.54 12.87
N THR A 102 -3.08 -5.35 12.71
CA THR A 102 -2.34 -4.15 12.25
C THR A 102 -1.28 -3.77 13.28
N ILE A 103 -1.66 -3.76 14.55
CA ILE A 103 -0.78 -3.43 15.69
C ILE A 103 0.37 -4.44 15.79
N GLU A 104 0.08 -5.72 15.61
CA GLU A 104 1.11 -6.76 15.59
C GLU A 104 2.08 -6.58 14.42
N SER A 105 1.55 -6.28 13.23
CA SER A 105 2.38 -6.00 12.06
C SER A 105 3.28 -4.78 12.28
N MET A 106 2.76 -3.71 12.87
CA MET A 106 3.56 -2.52 13.24
C MET A 106 4.70 -2.88 14.21
N ARG A 107 4.41 -3.71 15.23
CA ARG A 107 5.43 -4.16 16.17
C ARG A 107 6.54 -4.94 15.45
N ILE A 108 6.16 -5.84 14.57
CA ILE A 108 7.09 -6.65 13.78
C ILE A 108 7.99 -5.77 12.90
N LEU A 109 7.39 -4.81 12.18
CA LEU A 109 8.13 -3.88 11.32
C LEU A 109 9.11 -3.02 12.12
N LYS A 110 8.71 -2.59 13.32
CA LYS A 110 9.60 -1.85 14.25
C LYS A 110 10.77 -2.69 14.74
N GLU A 111 10.54 -3.94 15.15
CA GLU A 111 11.55 -4.87 15.61
C GLU A 111 12.54 -5.24 14.50
N SER A 112 12.05 -5.47 13.28
CA SER A 112 12.88 -5.79 12.11
C SER A 112 13.58 -4.57 11.51
N LYS A 113 13.23 -3.35 11.94
CA LYS A 113 13.67 -2.07 11.35
C LYS A 113 13.41 -1.99 9.85
N THR A 114 12.37 -2.66 9.36
CA THR A 114 11.99 -2.62 7.96
C THR A 114 11.23 -1.33 7.69
N PRO A 115 11.69 -0.47 6.76
CA PRO A 115 10.94 0.70 6.36
C PRO A 115 9.60 0.28 5.74
N PHE A 116 8.56 1.08 5.95
CA PHE A 116 7.25 0.74 5.41
C PHE A 116 6.44 1.97 5.01
N VAL A 117 5.50 1.75 4.12
CA VAL A 117 4.48 2.71 3.70
C VAL A 117 3.11 2.17 4.10
N ILE A 118 2.18 3.06 4.40
CA ILE A 118 0.82 2.69 4.77
C ILE A 118 -0.10 2.90 3.56
N ALA A 119 -0.76 1.84 3.14
CA ALA A 119 -1.86 1.90 2.18
C ALA A 119 -3.18 2.00 2.94
N ALA A 120 -3.73 3.21 3.06
CA ALA A 120 -5.04 3.46 3.68
C ALA A 120 -6.14 3.14 2.67
N ASN A 121 -6.56 1.86 2.66
CA ASN A 121 -7.45 1.27 1.66
C ASN A 121 -8.92 1.51 1.95
N LYS A 122 -9.73 1.32 0.92
CA LYS A 122 -11.20 1.40 0.92
C LYS A 122 -11.73 2.82 1.08
N VAL A 123 -11.05 3.81 0.50
CA VAL A 123 -11.58 5.19 0.43
C VAL A 123 -12.92 5.25 -0.30
N ASP A 124 -13.15 4.35 -1.26
CA ASP A 124 -14.41 4.17 -1.98
C ASP A 124 -15.62 3.89 -1.08
N ARG A 125 -15.40 3.41 0.15
CA ARG A 125 -16.46 3.16 1.14
C ARG A 125 -16.82 4.38 1.99
N ILE A 126 -16.12 5.49 1.83
CA ILE A 126 -16.48 6.75 2.48
C ILE A 126 -17.74 7.28 1.81
N HIS A 127 -18.74 7.63 2.61
CA HIS A 127 -20.01 8.11 2.07
C HIS A 127 -19.80 9.35 1.20
N GLY A 128 -20.35 9.34 -0.03
CA GLY A 128 -20.23 10.44 -0.98
C GLY A 128 -18.87 10.51 -1.70
N TRP A 129 -17.99 9.52 -1.51
CA TRP A 129 -16.73 9.45 -2.27
C TRP A 129 -17.01 9.20 -3.76
N SER A 130 -16.38 10.01 -4.59
CA SER A 130 -16.38 9.84 -6.05
C SER A 130 -15.03 9.28 -6.50
N ALA A 131 -15.00 7.98 -6.81
CA ALA A 131 -13.78 7.33 -7.28
C ALA A 131 -13.36 7.86 -8.65
N SER A 132 -12.05 8.07 -8.83
CA SER A 132 -11.44 8.54 -10.08
C SER A 132 -10.29 7.61 -10.49
N PRO A 133 -10.59 6.39 -11.00
CA PRO A 133 -9.57 5.43 -11.41
C PRO A 133 -8.61 6.02 -12.45
N GLY A 134 -7.32 5.71 -12.33
CA GLY A 134 -6.29 6.16 -13.28
C GLY A 134 -5.82 7.62 -13.08
N ARG A 135 -6.38 8.35 -12.11
CA ARG A 135 -5.87 9.67 -11.70
C ARG A 135 -5.04 9.56 -10.44
N SER A 136 -4.13 10.53 -10.23
CA SER A 136 -3.40 10.58 -8.96
C SER A 136 -4.35 10.84 -7.80
N MET A 137 -4.06 10.25 -6.65
CA MET A 137 -4.86 10.44 -5.44
C MET A 137 -4.93 11.91 -5.01
N ALA A 138 -3.88 12.69 -5.27
CA ALA A 138 -3.88 14.12 -4.97
C ALA A 138 -4.97 14.87 -5.76
N HIS A 139 -5.18 14.53 -7.03
CA HIS A 139 -6.28 15.09 -7.83
C HIS A 139 -7.64 14.56 -7.38
N SER A 140 -7.74 13.25 -7.12
CA SER A 140 -8.98 12.67 -6.63
C SER A 140 -9.47 13.32 -5.33
N LEU A 141 -8.58 13.62 -4.40
CA LEU A 141 -8.90 14.34 -3.17
C LEU A 141 -9.42 15.77 -3.40
N GLN A 142 -8.91 16.45 -4.43
CA GLN A 142 -9.37 17.81 -4.78
C GLN A 142 -10.77 17.82 -5.39
N ASP A 143 -11.11 16.76 -6.11
CA ASP A 143 -12.39 16.64 -6.81
C ASP A 143 -13.55 16.13 -5.89
N GLN A 144 -13.24 15.75 -4.63
CA GLN A 144 -14.25 15.29 -3.69
C GLN A 144 -15.19 16.41 -3.22
N SER A 145 -16.44 16.03 -2.93
CA SER A 145 -17.36 16.92 -2.25
C SER A 145 -16.85 17.31 -0.86
N LYS A 146 -17.27 18.47 -0.35
CA LYS A 146 -16.88 18.93 1.00
C LYS A 146 -17.25 17.91 2.08
N ASP A 147 -18.41 17.25 1.94
CA ASP A 147 -18.88 16.28 2.92
C ASP A 147 -18.03 14.99 2.89
N ALA A 148 -17.73 14.47 1.70
CA ALA A 148 -16.86 13.31 1.54
C ALA A 148 -15.44 13.60 2.05
N MET A 149 -14.92 14.78 1.76
CA MET A 149 -13.59 15.21 2.23
C MET A 149 -13.54 15.36 3.75
N SER A 150 -14.59 15.93 4.36
CA SER A 150 -14.69 16.02 5.83
C SER A 150 -14.70 14.65 6.50
N LEU A 151 -15.46 13.69 5.94
CA LEU A 151 -15.48 12.31 6.43
C LEU A 151 -14.14 11.59 6.24
N PHE A 152 -13.48 11.82 5.09
CA PHE A 152 -12.12 11.30 4.85
C PHE A 152 -11.15 11.84 5.90
N GLU A 153 -11.10 13.14 6.12
CA GLU A 153 -10.22 13.77 7.11
C GLU A 153 -10.47 13.25 8.52
N GLN A 154 -11.72 13.09 8.93
CA GLN A 154 -12.06 12.53 10.23
C GLN A 154 -11.46 11.12 10.41
N LYS A 155 -11.60 10.26 9.39
CA LYS A 155 -11.05 8.90 9.42
C LYS A 155 -9.52 8.89 9.37
N TYR A 156 -8.94 9.76 8.57
CA TYR A 156 -7.50 9.92 8.45
C TYR A 156 -6.88 10.36 9.79
N TRP A 157 -7.44 11.39 10.44
CA TRP A 157 -6.92 11.85 11.73
C TRP A 157 -7.10 10.85 12.85
N LYS A 158 -8.17 10.05 12.80
CA LYS A 158 -8.32 8.90 13.70
C LYS A 158 -7.19 7.89 13.50
N LEU A 159 -6.85 7.60 12.25
CA LEU A 159 -5.74 6.70 11.92
C LEU A 159 -4.40 7.26 12.42
N VAL A 160 -4.14 8.55 12.22
CA VAL A 160 -2.94 9.25 12.73
C VAL A 160 -2.83 9.08 14.24
N GLY A 161 -3.91 9.32 14.99
CA GLY A 161 -3.93 9.11 16.43
C GLY A 161 -3.58 7.68 16.85
N GLN A 162 -4.16 6.68 16.17
CA GLN A 162 -3.88 5.27 16.45
C GLN A 162 -2.42 4.88 16.22
N PHE A 163 -1.80 5.38 15.16
CA PHE A 163 -0.37 5.14 14.91
C PHE A 163 0.53 5.85 15.92
N ALA A 164 0.15 7.08 16.32
CA ALA A 164 0.88 7.85 17.32
C ALA A 164 0.89 7.15 18.69
N GLU A 165 -0.20 6.50 19.10
CA GLU A 165 -0.29 5.68 20.33
C GLU A 165 0.76 4.55 20.35
N HIS A 166 1.18 4.08 19.16
CA HIS A 166 2.20 3.05 19.01
C HIS A 166 3.61 3.60 18.71
N GLY A 167 3.76 4.93 18.75
CA GLY A 167 5.04 5.62 18.58
C GLY A 167 5.49 5.73 17.12
N PHE A 168 4.54 5.85 16.20
CA PHE A 168 4.78 6.12 14.79
C PHE A 168 4.20 7.47 14.40
N ASN A 169 5.01 8.30 13.74
CA ASN A 169 4.53 9.50 13.07
C ASN A 169 4.16 9.14 11.64
N ILE A 170 2.95 9.45 11.24
CA ILE A 170 2.47 9.20 9.88
C ILE A 170 1.96 10.49 9.26
N GLU A 171 2.20 10.69 7.98
CA GLU A 171 1.72 11.84 7.23
C GLU A 171 1.26 11.40 5.83
N ARG A 172 0.29 12.11 5.27
CA ARG A 172 -0.16 11.85 3.90
C ARG A 172 1.00 12.07 2.91
N TYR A 173 1.20 11.11 2.00
CA TYR A 173 2.38 11.01 1.12
C TYR A 173 2.73 12.31 0.37
N ASP A 174 1.71 13.11 -0.02
CA ASP A 174 1.87 14.38 -0.72
C ASP A 174 2.26 15.54 0.21
N LYS A 175 2.22 15.34 1.52
CA LYS A 175 2.59 16.30 2.57
C LYS A 175 3.84 15.92 3.33
N VAL A 176 4.34 14.69 3.17
CA VAL A 176 5.59 14.25 3.80
C VAL A 176 6.74 15.14 3.36
N LYS A 177 7.44 15.71 4.33
CA LYS A 177 8.64 16.56 4.09
C LYS A 177 9.93 15.79 4.28
N ASP A 178 9.92 14.81 5.15
CA ASP A 178 11.10 14.03 5.54
C ASP A 178 10.69 12.56 5.78
N PHE A 179 10.92 11.71 4.79
CA PHE A 179 10.60 10.29 4.84
C PHE A 179 11.43 9.50 5.86
N THR A 180 12.45 10.13 6.48
CA THR A 180 13.21 9.49 7.56
C THR A 180 12.52 9.65 8.91
N LYS A 181 11.58 10.59 9.03
CA LYS A 181 10.86 10.90 10.27
C LYS A 181 9.40 10.48 10.23
N ASP A 182 8.76 10.67 9.08
CA ASP A 182 7.35 10.45 8.90
C ASP A 182 7.11 9.29 7.94
N ILE A 183 6.24 8.38 8.32
CA ILE A 183 5.82 7.28 7.47
C ILE A 183 4.73 7.77 6.53
N ALA A 184 4.92 7.53 5.23
CA ALA A 184 3.95 7.95 4.23
C ALA A 184 2.65 7.13 4.32
N VAL A 185 1.52 7.82 4.27
CA VAL A 185 0.19 7.23 4.11
C VAL A 185 -0.33 7.57 2.73
N VAL A 186 -0.62 6.55 1.95
CA VAL A 186 -1.25 6.69 0.63
C VAL A 186 -2.69 6.20 0.75
N PRO A 187 -3.69 7.09 0.61
CA PRO A 187 -5.08 6.66 0.47
C PRO A 187 -5.27 5.91 -0.84
N ILE A 188 -5.97 4.79 -0.81
CA ILE A 188 -6.23 3.98 -2.00
C ILE A 188 -7.62 3.37 -1.99
N SER A 189 -8.11 3.02 -3.17
CA SER A 189 -9.12 2.00 -3.34
C SER A 189 -8.55 0.88 -4.21
N ALA A 190 -8.17 -0.22 -3.56
CA ALA A 190 -7.67 -1.40 -4.29
C ALA A 190 -8.75 -2.01 -5.20
N ARG A 191 -10.02 -1.79 -4.90
CA ARG A 191 -11.16 -2.24 -5.69
C ARG A 191 -11.29 -1.46 -6.99
N GLU A 192 -11.26 -0.14 -6.90
CA GLU A 192 -11.45 0.77 -8.03
C GLU A 192 -10.13 1.09 -8.78
N GLY A 193 -8.99 0.64 -8.25
CA GLY A 193 -7.66 0.93 -8.81
C GLY A 193 -7.20 2.37 -8.57
N GLU A 194 -7.80 3.07 -7.62
CA GLU A 194 -7.52 4.47 -7.32
C GLU A 194 -6.34 4.58 -6.33
N GLY A 195 -5.40 5.48 -6.58
CA GLY A 195 -4.23 5.72 -5.72
C GLY A 195 -3.15 4.63 -5.77
N ILE A 196 -3.30 3.60 -6.62
CA ILE A 196 -2.31 2.52 -6.72
C ILE A 196 -1.01 3.02 -7.34
N GLN A 197 -1.11 3.87 -8.37
CA GLN A 197 0.07 4.52 -8.98
C GLN A 197 0.82 5.39 -7.98
N ASP A 198 0.09 6.10 -7.08
CA ASP A 198 0.70 6.92 -6.03
C ASP A 198 1.43 6.03 -5.01
N LEU A 199 0.82 4.91 -4.60
CA LEU A 199 1.44 3.95 -3.70
C LEU A 199 2.74 3.38 -4.31
N VAL A 200 2.70 2.97 -5.56
CA VAL A 200 3.86 2.42 -6.27
C VAL A 200 4.95 3.48 -6.42
N ALA A 201 4.59 4.73 -6.77
CA ALA A 201 5.54 5.83 -6.87
C ALA A 201 6.25 6.13 -5.54
N VAL A 202 5.52 6.07 -4.41
CA VAL A 202 6.11 6.24 -3.07
C VAL A 202 7.06 5.09 -2.73
N VAL A 203 6.69 3.84 -3.06
CA VAL A 203 7.57 2.67 -2.86
C VAL A 203 8.84 2.80 -3.68
N ILE A 204 8.75 3.21 -4.95
CA ILE A 204 9.91 3.48 -5.80
C ILE A 204 10.81 4.55 -5.17
N GLY A 205 10.23 5.68 -4.74
CA GLY A 205 10.99 6.77 -4.13
C GLY A 205 11.64 6.42 -2.79
N LEU A 206 11.18 5.37 -2.11
CA LEU A 206 11.81 4.86 -0.89
C LEU A 206 12.88 3.79 -1.18
N ALA A 207 12.85 3.19 -2.38
CA ALA A 207 13.81 2.15 -2.80
C ALA A 207 15.10 2.74 -3.40
N GLU A 208 15.07 4.00 -3.83
CA GLU A 208 16.22 4.77 -4.35
C GLU A 208 16.97 5.50 -3.21
#